data_f2a334dbf6c8a34bd383deada8e68dee
#
_entry.id   f2a334dbf6c8a34bd383deada8e68dee
#
_cell.length_a   1.000
_cell.length_b   1.000
_cell.length_c   1.000
_cell.angle_alpha   90.00
_cell.angle_beta   90.00
_cell.angle_gamma   90.00
#
_symmetry.space_group_name_H-M   'P 1'
#
loop_
_entity.id
_entity.type
_entity.pdbx_description
1 polymer ?
#
loop_
_entity_poly.entity_id
_entity_poly.type
_entity_poly.pdbx_seq_one_letter_code
_entity_poly.pdbx_strand_id
1 'polypeptide(L)'
;MKKLKKKERDVNNREEDYLEVCEHFKPVFHHFFLERFTSPCTWFERRQAYTRSVAASSIAGHILGIGDRHCQNILIDERTAEVIHIDFGIVFEMGLELITPERVPFRLTRDVVDGMGVCSVEGTFRRCCEETMSVLRNNSEALMTILEVFVHSPLHTWTLTVEEAKKKQGDGSESSPNPDANPHGAVTGGGAAGDDVESDDTTEKHWVKDANRILERVRVKMKGQEDHSGEALSVAGHVAHLINVARDPAQLSRMYHGWAAFV
;
A
#
# COMPACT_ATOMS: atom_id res chain seq x y z
N MET A 1 -12.15 -31.57 9.99
CA MET A 1 -12.35 -30.86 11.25
C MET A 1 -11.07 -30.55 12.04
N LYS A 2 -10.10 -31.49 12.26
CA LYS A 2 -8.86 -31.21 13.01
C LYS A 2 -7.97 -30.15 12.34
N LYS A 3 -7.83 -30.12 10.99
CA LYS A 3 -7.05 -29.11 10.25
C LYS A 3 -7.67 -27.71 10.32
N LEU A 4 -8.98 -27.59 10.31
CA LEU A 4 -9.70 -26.31 10.45
C LEU A 4 -9.50 -25.72 11.83
N LYS A 5 -9.66 -26.54 12.91
CA LYS A 5 -9.46 -26.10 14.30
C LYS A 5 -7.99 -25.69 14.58
N LYS A 6 -7.00 -26.34 13.94
CA LYS A 6 -5.59 -25.93 14.05
C LYS A 6 -5.38 -24.57 13.38
N LYS A 7 -5.94 -24.36 12.17
CA LYS A 7 -5.82 -23.10 11.43
C LYS A 7 -6.50 -21.91 12.17
N GLU A 8 -7.63 -22.14 12.83
CA GLU A 8 -8.30 -21.13 13.69
C GLU A 8 -7.47 -20.77 14.91
N ARG A 9 -6.85 -21.76 15.58
CA ARG A 9 -5.93 -21.51 16.72
C ARG A 9 -4.70 -20.72 16.32
N ASP A 10 -4.07 -21.07 15.19
CA ASP A 10 -2.89 -20.35 14.67
C ASP A 10 -3.22 -18.90 14.28
N VAL A 11 -4.45 -18.63 13.85
CA VAL A 11 -4.91 -17.29 13.51
C VAL A 11 -5.18 -16.44 14.75
N ASN A 12 -5.85 -16.99 15.75
CA ASN A 12 -6.13 -16.28 16.99
C ASN A 12 -4.84 -15.98 17.77
N ASN A 13 -3.88 -16.91 17.79
CA ASN A 13 -2.58 -16.67 18.42
C ASN A 13 -1.83 -15.49 17.77
N ARG A 14 -1.87 -15.33 16.43
CA ARG A 14 -1.19 -14.21 15.75
C ARG A 14 -1.77 -12.84 16.10
N GLU A 15 -3.07 -12.76 16.27
CA GLU A 15 -3.72 -11.52 16.68
C GLU A 15 -3.38 -11.16 18.13
N GLU A 16 -3.39 -12.15 19.03
CA GLU A 16 -2.98 -11.99 20.44
C GLU A 16 -1.50 -11.55 20.51
N ASP A 17 -0.60 -12.24 19.79
CA ASP A 17 0.81 -11.89 19.69
C ASP A 17 1.03 -10.46 19.16
N TYR A 18 0.27 -10.06 18.13
CA TYR A 18 0.30 -8.70 17.60
C TYR A 18 -0.14 -7.66 18.62
N LEU A 19 -1.20 -7.92 19.36
CA LEU A 19 -1.69 -7.02 20.40
C LEU A 19 -0.68 -6.90 21.54
N GLU A 20 -0.04 -8.02 21.96
CA GLU A 20 1.03 -8.01 22.96
C GLU A 20 2.21 -7.14 22.50
N VAL A 21 2.68 -7.30 21.25
CA VAL A 21 3.72 -6.42 20.67
C VAL A 21 3.28 -4.97 20.72
N CYS A 22 2.02 -4.69 20.37
CA CYS A 22 1.45 -3.36 20.41
C CYS A 22 1.42 -2.73 21.81
N GLU A 23 1.31 -3.54 22.88
CA GLU A 23 1.39 -3.03 24.26
C GLU A 23 2.81 -2.56 24.63
N HIS A 24 3.83 -3.22 24.09
CA HIS A 24 5.23 -2.88 24.35
C HIS A 24 5.73 -1.70 23.52
N PHE A 25 5.27 -1.57 22.28
CA PHE A 25 5.66 -0.49 21.36
C PHE A 25 4.58 0.58 21.30
N LYS A 26 4.72 1.62 22.12
CA LYS A 26 3.79 2.76 22.06
C LYS A 26 4.06 3.63 20.85
N PRO A 27 3.03 4.22 20.23
CA PRO A 27 3.21 5.19 19.15
C PRO A 27 4.02 6.40 19.62
N VAL A 28 4.95 6.86 18.80
CA VAL A 28 5.88 7.96 19.14
C VAL A 28 6.00 9.01 18.04
N PHE A 29 5.27 8.86 16.94
CA PHE A 29 5.46 9.71 15.79
C PHE A 29 5.06 11.18 16.02
N HIS A 30 4.19 11.45 17.00
CA HIS A 30 3.87 12.82 17.43
C HIS A 30 5.10 13.63 17.87
N HIS A 31 6.17 12.97 18.36
CA HIS A 31 7.43 13.63 18.74
C HIS A 31 8.11 14.30 17.56
N PHE A 32 8.03 13.73 16.35
CA PHE A 32 8.53 14.36 15.13
C PHE A 32 8.02 15.79 14.96
N PHE A 33 6.73 16.00 15.16
CA PHE A 33 6.11 17.33 15.02
C PHE A 33 6.52 18.28 16.15
N LEU A 34 6.63 17.78 17.38
CA LEU A 34 7.00 18.58 18.56
C LEU A 34 8.46 19.02 18.49
N GLU A 35 9.35 18.15 18.05
CA GLU A 35 10.79 18.43 17.98
C GLU A 35 11.14 19.29 16.75
N ARG A 36 10.50 19.06 15.63
CA ARG A 36 10.82 19.74 14.38
C ARG A 36 10.16 21.10 14.23
N PHE A 37 8.96 21.27 14.74
CA PHE A 37 8.15 22.47 14.56
C PHE A 37 7.82 23.11 15.91
N THR A 38 8.71 23.94 16.41
CA THR A 38 8.62 24.53 17.75
C THR A 38 7.59 25.66 17.87
N SER A 39 7.21 26.32 16.75
CA SER A 39 6.15 27.32 16.74
C SER A 39 4.78 26.64 16.72
N PRO A 40 3.83 26.98 17.61
CA PRO A 40 2.49 26.40 17.64
C PRO A 40 1.73 26.51 16.32
N CYS A 41 1.82 27.64 15.62
CA CYS A 41 1.18 27.84 14.32
C CYS A 41 1.78 26.89 13.28
N THR A 42 3.10 26.89 13.16
CA THR A 42 3.82 26.01 12.22
C THR A 42 3.55 24.54 12.54
N TRP A 43 3.62 24.15 13.81
CA TRP A 43 3.30 22.80 14.26
C TRP A 43 1.89 22.36 13.83
N PHE A 44 0.90 23.22 14.01
CA PHE A 44 -0.48 22.93 13.61
C PHE A 44 -0.61 22.81 12.09
N GLU A 45 -0.05 23.76 11.32
CA GLU A 45 -0.08 23.75 9.87
C GLU A 45 0.59 22.49 9.28
N ARG A 46 1.79 22.12 9.78
CA ARG A 46 2.54 20.95 9.31
C ARG A 46 1.83 19.64 9.64
N ARG A 47 1.25 19.52 10.84
CA ARG A 47 0.44 18.35 11.18
C ARG A 47 -0.80 18.24 10.30
N GLN A 48 -1.44 19.36 9.93
CA GLN A 48 -2.55 19.36 8.98
C GLN A 48 -2.10 18.99 7.56
N ALA A 49 -0.94 19.45 7.12
CA ALA A 49 -0.36 19.08 5.82
C ALA A 49 -0.06 17.58 5.76
N TYR A 50 0.57 17.03 6.80
CA TYR A 50 0.76 15.59 6.99
C TYR A 50 -0.55 14.83 6.88
N THR A 51 -1.54 15.18 7.69
CA THR A 51 -2.84 14.47 7.73
C THR A 51 -3.53 14.46 6.37
N ARG A 52 -3.49 15.59 5.63
CA ARG A 52 -4.09 15.69 4.29
C ARG A 52 -3.33 14.87 3.26
N SER A 53 -2.00 14.91 3.29
CA SER A 53 -1.18 14.15 2.34
C SER A 53 -1.30 12.65 2.57
N VAL A 54 -1.34 12.19 3.84
CA VAL A 54 -1.62 10.78 4.17
C VAL A 54 -3.00 10.37 3.64
N ALA A 55 -4.03 11.17 3.84
CA ALA A 55 -5.38 10.87 3.37
C ALA A 55 -5.46 10.74 1.84
N ALA A 56 -4.90 11.72 1.12
CA ALA A 56 -4.90 11.72 -0.34
C ALA A 56 -4.12 10.54 -0.91
N SER A 57 -2.91 10.28 -0.38
CA SER A 57 -2.07 9.17 -0.80
C SER A 57 -2.69 7.82 -0.48
N SER A 58 -3.38 7.68 0.65
CA SER A 58 -4.07 6.44 1.04
C SER A 58 -5.18 6.09 0.06
N ILE A 59 -6.04 7.05 -0.28
CA ILE A 59 -7.16 6.79 -1.20
C ILE A 59 -6.67 6.61 -2.65
N ALA A 60 -5.75 7.44 -3.13
CA ALA A 60 -5.17 7.26 -4.47
C ALA A 60 -4.44 5.92 -4.57
N GLY A 61 -3.64 5.56 -3.56
CA GLY A 61 -2.93 4.28 -3.49
C GLY A 61 -3.89 3.09 -3.47
N HIS A 62 -5.00 3.18 -2.73
CA HIS A 62 -6.02 2.14 -2.73
C HIS A 62 -6.65 1.94 -4.11
N ILE A 63 -7.06 3.01 -4.79
CA ILE A 63 -7.66 2.93 -6.13
C ILE A 63 -6.69 2.29 -7.13
N LEU A 64 -5.42 2.68 -7.09
CA LEU A 64 -4.37 2.12 -7.97
C LEU A 64 -3.84 0.76 -7.51
N GLY A 65 -4.24 0.29 -6.34
CA GLY A 65 -3.75 -0.97 -5.77
C GLY A 65 -2.24 -0.95 -5.50
N ILE A 66 -1.72 0.17 -4.97
CA ILE A 66 -0.31 0.32 -4.62
C ILE A 66 -0.03 -0.50 -3.35
N GLY A 67 0.82 -1.52 -3.49
CA GLY A 67 1.27 -2.38 -2.40
C GLY A 67 2.67 -2.04 -1.89
N ASP A 68 3.18 -2.88 -0.98
CA ASP A 68 4.50 -2.80 -0.36
C ASP A 68 4.76 -1.47 0.37
N ARG A 69 3.75 -0.99 1.09
CA ARG A 69 3.85 0.29 1.84
C ARG A 69 4.44 0.08 3.23
N HIS A 70 5.66 -0.50 3.31
CA HIS A 70 6.45 -0.53 4.54
C HIS A 70 7.08 0.84 4.84
N CYS A 71 7.64 1.02 6.05
CA CYS A 71 8.13 2.32 6.51
C CYS A 71 9.20 2.96 5.60
N GLN A 72 9.99 2.14 4.87
CA GLN A 72 11.06 2.64 4.00
C GLN A 72 10.54 3.15 2.65
N ASN A 73 9.30 2.81 2.27
CA ASN A 73 8.66 3.26 1.02
C ASN A 73 7.77 4.49 1.21
N ILE A 74 7.75 5.05 2.43
CA ILE A 74 7.00 6.27 2.76
C ILE A 74 7.98 7.26 3.40
N LEU A 75 8.31 8.31 2.66
CA LEU A 75 9.15 9.41 3.11
C LEU A 75 8.29 10.56 3.64
N ILE A 76 8.91 11.43 4.43
CA ILE A 76 8.29 12.64 4.96
C ILE A 76 9.19 13.82 4.63
N ASP A 77 8.66 14.83 3.97
CA ASP A 77 9.37 16.08 3.75
C ASP A 77 9.54 16.81 5.10
N GLU A 78 10.76 17.01 5.54
CA GLU A 78 11.08 17.61 6.84
C GLU A 78 10.65 19.07 6.97
N ARG A 79 10.38 19.78 5.88
CA ARG A 79 9.97 21.18 5.87
C ARG A 79 8.47 21.34 5.83
N THR A 80 7.77 20.50 5.02
CA THR A 80 6.33 20.58 4.83
C THR A 80 5.56 19.58 5.67
N ALA A 81 6.23 18.53 6.14
CA ALA A 81 5.67 17.34 6.79
C ALA A 81 4.72 16.54 5.90
N GLU A 82 4.71 16.77 4.59
CA GLU A 82 3.92 15.98 3.65
C GLU A 82 4.57 14.61 3.42
N VAL A 83 3.75 13.58 3.26
CA VAL A 83 4.24 12.24 2.92
C VAL A 83 4.47 12.10 1.42
N ILE A 84 5.52 11.37 1.07
CA ILE A 84 5.93 11.06 -0.30
C ILE A 84 6.11 9.56 -0.40
N HIS A 85 5.30 8.91 -1.22
CA HIS A 85 5.48 7.50 -1.52
C HIS A 85 6.54 7.29 -2.59
N ILE A 86 7.41 6.31 -2.39
CA ILE A 86 8.42 5.89 -3.36
C ILE A 86 8.29 4.38 -3.62
N ASP A 87 9.01 3.87 -4.60
CA ASP A 87 8.99 2.45 -5.02
C ASP A 87 7.58 1.96 -5.38
N PHE A 88 7.21 2.16 -6.63
CA PHE A 88 5.94 1.70 -7.21
C PHE A 88 6.10 0.38 -7.99
N GLY A 89 7.03 -0.47 -7.62
CA GLY A 89 7.23 -1.78 -8.24
C GLY A 89 6.07 -2.75 -8.02
N ILE A 90 5.31 -2.59 -6.94
CA ILE A 90 4.13 -3.40 -6.61
C ILE A 90 2.89 -2.53 -6.66
N VAL A 91 2.12 -2.65 -7.75
CA VAL A 91 0.91 -1.88 -8.02
C VAL A 91 -0.20 -2.78 -8.58
N PHE A 92 -1.38 -2.24 -8.81
CA PHE A 92 -2.52 -2.94 -9.43
C PHE A 92 -2.90 -4.23 -8.69
N GLU A 93 -2.83 -4.18 -7.36
CA GLU A 93 -3.15 -5.29 -6.44
C GLU A 93 -2.20 -6.50 -6.53
N MET A 94 -1.03 -6.37 -7.13
CA MET A 94 0.00 -7.40 -7.09
C MET A 94 0.37 -7.80 -5.64
N GLY A 95 0.17 -6.90 -4.68
CA GLY A 95 0.36 -7.17 -3.25
C GLY A 95 -0.49 -8.34 -2.72
N LEU A 96 -1.64 -8.63 -3.34
CA LEU A 96 -2.49 -9.79 -3.01
C LEU A 96 -1.88 -11.13 -3.46
N GLU A 97 -0.97 -11.11 -4.42
CA GLU A 97 -0.36 -12.29 -5.03
C GLU A 97 1.02 -12.61 -4.43
N LEU A 98 1.49 -11.81 -3.46
CA LEU A 98 2.75 -12.05 -2.75
C LEU A 98 2.70 -13.34 -1.91
N ILE A 99 3.87 -13.83 -1.48
CA ILE A 99 4.00 -15.01 -0.59
C ILE A 99 3.18 -14.79 0.68
N THR A 100 3.30 -13.60 1.29
CA THR A 100 2.40 -13.12 2.34
C THR A 100 1.53 -12.03 1.74
N PRO A 101 0.28 -12.33 1.36
CA PRO A 101 -0.61 -11.37 0.72
C PRO A 101 -0.89 -10.16 1.61
N GLU A 102 -0.86 -8.98 1.04
CA GLU A 102 -1.31 -7.76 1.71
C GLU A 102 -2.83 -7.79 1.91
N ARG A 103 -3.27 -7.37 3.09
CA ARG A 103 -4.67 -7.53 3.51
C ARG A 103 -5.34 -6.21 3.87
N VAL A 104 -4.58 -5.13 3.86
CA VAL A 104 -5.07 -3.79 4.18
C VAL A 104 -5.07 -2.91 2.94
N PRO A 105 -6.05 -2.02 2.77
CA PRO A 105 -6.17 -1.18 1.58
C PRO A 105 -5.05 -0.13 1.47
N PHE A 106 -4.48 0.28 2.59
CA PHE A 106 -3.35 1.21 2.71
C PHE A 106 -2.77 1.15 4.13
N ARG A 107 -1.57 1.70 4.31
CA ARG A 107 -0.95 1.78 5.62
C ARG A 107 -1.64 2.82 6.50
N LEU A 108 -2.24 2.37 7.60
CA LEU A 108 -2.85 3.20 8.63
C LEU A 108 -2.56 2.63 10.02
N THR A 109 -1.26 2.46 10.28
CA THR A 109 -0.75 1.93 11.54
C THR A 109 -0.85 2.95 12.67
N ARG A 110 -0.52 2.52 13.88
CA ARG A 110 -0.69 3.33 15.09
C ARG A 110 0.17 4.60 15.08
N ASP A 111 1.42 4.52 14.59
CA ASP A 111 2.28 5.70 14.45
C ASP A 111 1.79 6.67 13.38
N VAL A 112 1.29 6.15 12.25
CA VAL A 112 0.68 7.01 11.23
C VAL A 112 -0.51 7.79 11.81
N VAL A 113 -1.33 7.14 12.61
CA VAL A 113 -2.49 7.76 13.28
C VAL A 113 -2.06 8.71 14.38
N ASP A 114 -1.03 8.38 15.15
CA ASP A 114 -0.48 9.21 16.21
C ASP A 114 0.01 10.58 15.70
N GLY A 115 0.64 10.59 14.51
CA GLY A 115 1.03 11.82 13.83
C GLY A 115 -0.14 12.74 13.47
N MET A 116 -1.36 12.22 13.34
CA MET A 116 -2.56 13.04 13.08
C MET A 116 -3.04 13.78 14.33
N GLY A 117 -2.60 13.34 15.51
CA GLY A 117 -2.90 13.94 16.81
C GLY A 117 -4.27 13.51 17.37
N VAL A 118 -4.83 14.34 18.27
CA VAL A 118 -5.99 13.99 19.11
C VAL A 118 -7.25 13.60 18.33
N CYS A 119 -7.45 14.13 17.13
CA CYS A 119 -8.60 13.79 16.30
C CYS A 119 -8.43 12.40 15.63
N SER A 120 -7.23 11.84 15.66
CA SER A 120 -6.95 10.53 15.07
C SER A 120 -7.45 10.48 13.61
N VAL A 121 -8.14 9.44 13.23
CA VAL A 121 -8.70 9.25 11.88
C VAL A 121 -10.00 10.04 11.65
N GLU A 122 -10.61 10.56 12.71
CA GLU A 122 -11.80 11.38 12.58
C GLU A 122 -11.43 12.84 12.25
N GLY A 123 -12.36 13.59 11.70
CA GLY A 123 -12.12 14.98 11.33
C GLY A 123 -11.35 15.14 10.03
N THR A 124 -10.16 15.76 10.05
CA THR A 124 -9.41 16.14 8.84
C THR A 124 -9.08 14.93 7.97
N PHE A 125 -8.58 13.84 8.54
CA PHE A 125 -8.18 12.66 7.77
C PHE A 125 -9.38 12.07 7.02
N ARG A 126 -10.45 11.71 7.74
CA ARG A 126 -11.67 11.14 7.14
C ARG A 126 -12.24 12.05 6.05
N ARG A 127 -12.38 13.34 6.36
CA ARG A 127 -12.92 14.31 5.41
C ARG A 127 -12.08 14.41 4.14
N CYS A 128 -10.76 14.46 4.27
CA CYS A 128 -9.87 14.50 3.11
C CYS A 128 -9.93 13.18 2.30
N CYS A 129 -10.08 12.03 2.96
CA CYS A 129 -10.34 10.77 2.26
C CYS A 129 -11.64 10.81 1.45
N GLU A 130 -12.72 11.31 2.04
CA GLU A 130 -14.03 11.43 1.39
C GLU A 130 -13.98 12.41 0.20
N GLU A 131 -13.36 13.56 0.36
CA GLU A 131 -13.19 14.53 -0.73
C GLU A 131 -12.31 13.94 -1.86
N THR A 132 -11.20 13.29 -1.52
CA THR A 132 -10.33 12.63 -2.51
C THR A 132 -11.09 11.55 -3.28
N MET A 133 -11.82 10.68 -2.56
CA MET A 133 -12.63 9.63 -3.20
C MET A 133 -13.72 10.23 -4.09
N SER A 134 -14.37 11.33 -3.66
CA SER A 134 -15.38 12.03 -4.43
C SER A 134 -14.79 12.61 -5.73
N VAL A 135 -13.62 13.25 -5.66
CA VAL A 135 -12.93 13.79 -6.84
C VAL A 135 -12.56 12.66 -7.81
N LEU A 136 -12.02 11.55 -7.32
CA LEU A 136 -11.65 10.40 -8.16
C LEU A 136 -12.88 9.78 -8.85
N ARG A 137 -14.00 9.61 -8.12
CA ARG A 137 -15.24 9.10 -8.71
C ARG A 137 -15.84 10.04 -9.76
N ASN A 138 -15.85 11.34 -9.48
CA ASN A 138 -16.40 12.35 -10.39
C ASN A 138 -15.56 12.51 -11.67
N ASN A 139 -14.27 12.16 -11.63
CA ASN A 139 -13.36 12.21 -12.78
C ASN A 139 -12.95 10.82 -13.27
N SER A 140 -13.76 9.80 -12.98
CA SER A 140 -13.42 8.40 -13.25
C SER A 140 -13.13 8.11 -14.73
N GLU A 141 -13.88 8.72 -15.67
CA GLU A 141 -13.66 8.53 -17.11
C GLU A 141 -12.28 9.05 -17.55
N ALA A 142 -11.89 10.25 -17.11
CA ALA A 142 -10.60 10.81 -17.43
C ALA A 142 -9.45 9.97 -16.86
N LEU A 143 -9.60 9.51 -15.60
CA LEU A 143 -8.63 8.64 -14.95
C LEU A 143 -8.52 7.29 -15.66
N MET A 144 -9.64 6.68 -16.05
CA MET A 144 -9.64 5.42 -16.80
C MET A 144 -8.95 5.57 -18.16
N THR A 145 -9.19 6.67 -18.88
CA THR A 145 -8.50 6.92 -20.15
C THR A 145 -6.98 7.01 -19.99
N ILE A 146 -6.50 7.72 -18.94
CA ILE A 146 -5.07 7.80 -18.64
C ILE A 146 -4.51 6.42 -18.31
N LEU A 147 -5.21 5.65 -17.48
CA LEU A 147 -4.79 4.31 -17.08
C LEU A 147 -4.79 3.33 -18.25
N GLU A 148 -5.75 3.42 -19.18
CA GLU A 148 -5.78 2.61 -20.40
C GLU A 148 -4.51 2.85 -21.23
N VAL A 149 -4.16 4.11 -21.50
CA VAL A 149 -2.93 4.45 -22.22
C VAL A 149 -1.70 3.91 -21.49
N PHE A 150 -1.67 4.05 -20.17
CA PHE A 150 -0.56 3.66 -19.35
C PHE A 150 -0.38 2.13 -19.26
N VAL A 151 -1.46 1.39 -19.02
CA VAL A 151 -1.44 -0.07 -18.90
C VAL A 151 -1.16 -0.75 -20.25
N HIS A 152 -1.59 -0.16 -21.36
CA HIS A 152 -1.30 -0.66 -22.71
C HIS A 152 0.03 -0.16 -23.29
N SER A 153 0.78 0.67 -22.55
CA SER A 153 2.10 1.12 -22.99
C SER A 153 3.14 0.02 -22.88
N PRO A 154 3.98 -0.20 -23.88
CA PRO A 154 5.09 -1.14 -23.80
C PRO A 154 6.16 -0.77 -22.75
N LEU A 155 6.07 0.43 -22.18
CA LEU A 155 6.96 0.92 -21.11
C LEU A 155 6.58 0.40 -19.71
N HIS A 156 5.55 -0.42 -19.58
CA HIS A 156 5.10 -0.99 -18.29
C HIS A 156 6.08 -2.01 -17.67
N THR A 157 7.17 -2.34 -18.34
CA THR A 157 8.27 -3.18 -17.82
C THR A 157 8.92 -2.64 -16.54
N TRP A 158 8.51 -1.48 -16.07
CA TRP A 158 8.97 -0.91 -14.78
C TRP A 158 8.23 -1.50 -13.57
N THR A 159 7.10 -2.18 -13.74
CA THR A 159 6.47 -2.96 -12.67
C THR A 159 7.18 -4.31 -12.55
N LEU A 160 7.39 -4.76 -11.31
CA LEU A 160 7.91 -6.09 -11.07
C LEU A 160 6.93 -7.15 -11.59
N THR A 161 7.45 -8.26 -12.09
CA THR A 161 6.61 -9.44 -12.27
C THR A 161 6.20 -9.99 -10.90
N VAL A 162 5.09 -10.73 -10.84
CA VAL A 162 4.64 -11.36 -9.58
C VAL A 162 5.74 -12.28 -9.01
N GLU A 163 6.51 -12.94 -9.87
CA GLU A 163 7.61 -13.83 -9.46
C GLU A 163 8.78 -13.05 -8.86
N GLU A 164 9.17 -11.94 -9.45
CA GLU A 164 10.20 -11.03 -8.92
C GLU A 164 9.77 -10.39 -7.60
N ALA A 165 8.51 -9.98 -7.50
CA ALA A 165 7.95 -9.44 -6.26
C ALA A 165 7.95 -10.49 -5.13
N LYS A 166 7.61 -11.76 -5.42
CA LYS A 166 7.71 -12.88 -4.48
C LYS A 166 9.14 -13.13 -4.03
N LYS A 167 10.10 -13.08 -4.97
CA LYS A 167 11.52 -13.25 -4.66
C LYS A 167 12.02 -12.14 -3.73
N LYS A 168 11.70 -10.87 -4.04
CA LYS A 168 12.04 -9.71 -3.19
C LYS A 168 11.51 -9.86 -1.76
N GLN A 169 10.30 -10.39 -1.58
CA GLN A 169 9.73 -10.66 -0.25
C GLN A 169 10.44 -11.85 0.45
N GLY A 170 10.86 -12.89 -0.28
CA GLY A 170 11.59 -14.05 0.26
C GLY A 170 13.00 -13.73 0.73
N ASP A 171 13.75 -12.95 -0.05
CA ASP A 171 15.14 -12.58 0.27
C ASP A 171 15.22 -11.63 1.49
N GLY A 172 14.17 -10.84 1.77
CA GLY A 172 14.11 -9.97 2.95
C GLY A 172 14.03 -10.72 4.29
N SER A 173 13.85 -12.03 4.29
CA SER A 173 13.77 -12.85 5.51
C SER A 173 15.15 -13.31 6.04
N GLU A 174 16.25 -13.13 5.28
CA GLU A 174 17.59 -13.66 5.64
C GLU A 174 18.70 -12.62 5.79
N SER A 175 18.48 -11.33 5.51
CA SER A 175 19.56 -10.33 5.60
C SER A 175 19.37 -9.31 6.72
N SER A 176 20.04 -9.51 7.83
CA SER A 176 20.52 -8.41 8.69
C SER A 176 21.44 -7.52 7.83
N PRO A 177 21.30 -6.19 7.84
CA PRO A 177 22.18 -5.32 7.06
C PRO A 177 23.59 -5.39 7.60
N ASN A 178 24.52 -5.88 6.79
CA ASN A 178 25.95 -5.77 7.03
C ASN A 178 26.36 -4.33 6.67
N PRO A 179 26.86 -3.50 7.62
CA PRO A 179 27.10 -2.08 7.39
C PRO A 179 28.31 -1.75 6.48
N ASP A 180 29.02 -2.73 5.92
CA ASP A 180 30.24 -2.55 5.15
C ASP A 180 30.17 -2.87 3.65
N ALA A 181 28.98 -2.93 3.04
CA ALA A 181 28.84 -3.16 1.61
C ALA A 181 28.94 -1.85 0.81
N ASN A 182 30.09 -1.65 0.18
CA ASN A 182 30.46 -0.58 -0.73
C ASN A 182 29.58 -0.55 -2.01
N PRO A 183 28.93 0.58 -2.42
CA PRO A 183 27.96 0.64 -3.50
C PRO A 183 28.57 0.89 -4.90
N HIS A 184 29.76 0.33 -5.22
CA HIS A 184 30.33 0.40 -6.56
C HIS A 184 30.87 -0.96 -7.01
N GLY A 185 30.08 -1.70 -7.77
CA GLY A 185 30.48 -2.95 -8.39
C GLY A 185 29.72 -3.23 -9.68
N ALA A 186 30.24 -2.65 -10.75
CA ALA A 186 30.37 -3.18 -12.11
C ALA A 186 29.22 -4.00 -12.73
N VAL A 187 28.63 -3.39 -13.74
CA VAL A 187 28.02 -4.01 -14.93
C VAL A 187 29.10 -4.77 -15.72
N THR A 188 28.94 -6.08 -15.87
CA THR A 188 29.48 -6.91 -16.97
C THR A 188 28.44 -8.01 -17.15
N GLY A 189 27.77 -8.18 -18.22
CA GLY A 189 28.11 -8.38 -19.59
C GLY A 189 28.31 -9.85 -19.89
N GLY A 190 27.38 -10.47 -20.66
CA GLY A 190 27.82 -11.55 -21.52
C GLY A 190 27.07 -12.88 -21.44
N GLY A 191 26.41 -13.23 -22.55
CA GLY A 191 26.39 -14.55 -23.07
C GLY A 191 25.02 -15.19 -23.30
N ALA A 192 24.40 -14.91 -24.37
CA ALA A 192 24.33 -15.63 -25.64
C ALA A 192 23.44 -16.89 -25.65
N ALA A 193 22.36 -16.75 -26.44
CA ALA A 193 21.82 -17.67 -27.44
C ALA A 193 21.07 -18.90 -26.99
N GLY A 194 19.82 -18.86 -27.29
CA GLY A 194 18.91 -19.99 -27.52
C GLY A 194 17.64 -19.42 -28.16
N ASP A 195 17.63 -19.40 -29.50
CA ASP A 195 16.47 -19.15 -30.32
C ASP A 195 15.36 -20.18 -29.99
N ASP A 196 14.23 -19.73 -29.48
CA ASP A 196 12.94 -20.34 -29.79
C ASP A 196 11.93 -19.21 -29.94
N VAL A 197 11.76 -18.76 -31.20
CA VAL A 197 10.69 -17.89 -31.64
C VAL A 197 9.39 -18.72 -31.66
N GLU A 198 8.73 -18.84 -30.52
CA GLU A 198 7.33 -19.28 -30.47
C GLU A 198 6.43 -18.18 -29.95
N SER A 199 5.72 -17.64 -30.91
CA SER A 199 4.43 -16.94 -30.86
C SER A 199 4.33 -15.65 -30.01
N ASP A 200 4.64 -14.55 -30.66
CA ASP A 200 4.28 -13.16 -30.35
C ASP A 200 2.75 -13.01 -30.01
N ASP A 201 1.89 -13.76 -30.71
CA ASP A 201 0.42 -13.72 -30.58
C ASP A 201 -0.12 -14.24 -29.24
N THR A 202 0.52 -15.19 -28.58
CA THR A 202 0.09 -15.72 -27.27
C THR A 202 0.48 -14.80 -26.12
N THR A 203 1.63 -14.17 -26.19
CA THR A 203 2.12 -13.21 -25.20
C THR A 203 1.28 -11.93 -25.24
N GLU A 204 0.95 -11.43 -26.42
CA GLU A 204 0.11 -10.25 -26.60
C GLU A 204 -1.32 -10.47 -26.12
N LYS A 205 -1.90 -11.64 -26.36
CA LYS A 205 -3.25 -11.99 -25.86
C LYS A 205 -3.30 -12.11 -24.33
N HIS A 206 -2.27 -12.64 -23.72
CA HIS A 206 -2.18 -12.73 -22.25
C HIS A 206 -2.09 -11.34 -21.62
N TRP A 207 -1.24 -10.49 -22.19
CA TRP A 207 -1.06 -9.12 -21.79
C TRP A 207 -2.35 -8.28 -21.85
N VAL A 208 -3.06 -8.33 -22.96
CA VAL A 208 -4.33 -7.62 -23.13
C VAL A 208 -5.37 -8.07 -22.11
N LYS A 209 -5.37 -9.34 -21.74
CA LYS A 209 -6.26 -9.89 -20.72
C LYS A 209 -5.93 -9.36 -19.32
N ASP A 210 -4.65 -9.29 -18.98
CA ASP A 210 -4.21 -8.75 -17.70
C ASP A 210 -4.47 -7.24 -17.59
N ALA A 211 -4.22 -6.50 -18.66
CA ALA A 211 -4.55 -5.07 -18.76
C ALA A 211 -6.04 -4.81 -18.50
N ASN A 212 -6.92 -5.55 -19.16
CA ASN A 212 -8.36 -5.42 -18.97
C ASN A 212 -8.79 -5.79 -17.53
N ARG A 213 -8.17 -6.79 -16.92
CA ARG A 213 -8.41 -7.18 -15.51
C ARG A 213 -8.04 -6.06 -14.56
N ILE A 214 -6.88 -5.42 -14.76
CA ILE A 214 -6.42 -4.26 -13.98
C ILE A 214 -7.43 -3.12 -14.06
N LEU A 215 -7.80 -2.74 -15.28
CA LEU A 215 -8.75 -1.63 -15.51
C LEU A 215 -10.12 -1.90 -14.88
N GLU A 216 -10.62 -3.13 -14.96
CA GLU A 216 -11.89 -3.48 -14.34
C GLU A 216 -11.83 -3.42 -12.82
N ARG A 217 -10.73 -3.86 -12.20
CA ARG A 217 -10.54 -3.73 -10.74
C ARG A 217 -10.54 -2.28 -10.29
N VAL A 218 -9.82 -1.40 -10.99
CA VAL A 218 -9.82 0.04 -10.68
C VAL A 218 -11.23 0.62 -10.83
N ARG A 219 -11.96 0.23 -11.88
CA ARG A 219 -13.35 0.67 -12.10
C ARG A 219 -14.29 0.23 -10.97
N VAL A 220 -14.19 -1.00 -10.51
CA VAL A 220 -14.98 -1.57 -9.39
C VAL A 220 -14.69 -0.79 -8.10
N LYS A 221 -13.42 -0.50 -7.80
CA LYS A 221 -13.02 0.30 -6.63
C LYS A 221 -13.56 1.72 -6.70
N MET A 222 -13.44 2.40 -7.83
CA MET A 222 -14.02 3.74 -7.99
C MET A 222 -15.53 3.75 -7.80
N LYS A 223 -16.24 2.70 -8.22
CA LYS A 223 -17.70 2.57 -8.00
C LYS A 223 -18.06 2.23 -6.54
N GLY A 224 -17.09 1.76 -5.74
CA GLY A 224 -17.34 1.27 -4.39
C GLY A 224 -18.10 -0.05 -4.36
N GLN A 225 -17.85 -0.93 -5.31
CA GLN A 225 -18.49 -2.25 -5.48
C GLN A 225 -17.54 -3.39 -5.13
N GLU A 226 -16.60 -3.16 -4.24
CA GLU A 226 -15.60 -4.17 -3.85
C GLU A 226 -16.19 -5.32 -3.03
N ASP A 227 -17.24 -5.04 -2.28
CA ASP A 227 -17.95 -6.07 -1.53
C ASP A 227 -18.79 -6.94 -2.46
N HIS A 228 -18.82 -8.24 -2.18
CA HIS A 228 -19.60 -9.23 -2.92
C HIS A 228 -21.13 -9.00 -2.89
N SER A 229 -21.60 -7.98 -2.19
CA SER A 229 -23.01 -7.58 -2.14
C SER A 229 -23.51 -7.00 -3.47
N GLY A 230 -22.62 -6.55 -4.35
CA GLY A 230 -22.96 -5.93 -5.64
C GLY A 230 -23.55 -4.52 -5.54
N GLU A 231 -23.80 -4.01 -4.33
CA GLU A 231 -24.30 -2.66 -4.10
C GLU A 231 -23.15 -1.65 -4.03
N ALA A 232 -23.31 -0.51 -4.69
CA ALA A 232 -22.31 0.56 -4.64
C ALA A 232 -22.40 1.31 -3.30
N LEU A 233 -21.30 1.31 -2.55
CA LEU A 233 -21.20 2.09 -1.32
C LEU A 233 -21.19 3.59 -1.62
N SER A 234 -21.84 4.39 -0.76
CA SER A 234 -21.64 5.83 -0.75
C SER A 234 -20.18 6.17 -0.48
N VAL A 235 -19.72 7.37 -0.87
CA VAL A 235 -18.35 7.83 -0.60
C VAL A 235 -18.01 7.70 0.88
N ALA A 236 -18.88 8.20 1.76
CA ALA A 236 -18.66 8.13 3.20
C ALA A 236 -18.65 6.68 3.73
N GLY A 237 -19.56 5.83 3.25
CA GLY A 237 -19.61 4.41 3.62
C GLY A 237 -18.36 3.66 3.17
N HIS A 238 -17.90 3.90 1.94
CA HIS A 238 -16.70 3.29 1.39
C HIS A 238 -15.45 3.70 2.17
N VAL A 239 -15.26 5.00 2.41
CA VAL A 239 -14.12 5.51 3.21
C VAL A 239 -14.16 4.96 4.64
N ALA A 240 -15.33 4.90 5.28
CA ALA A 240 -15.46 4.33 6.62
C ALA A 240 -15.06 2.84 6.64
N HIS A 241 -15.50 2.07 5.65
CA HIS A 241 -15.11 0.67 5.50
C HIS A 241 -13.58 0.52 5.34
N LEU A 242 -12.97 1.28 4.43
CA LEU A 242 -11.52 1.23 4.19
C LEU A 242 -10.70 1.60 5.43
N ILE A 243 -11.10 2.63 6.18
CA ILE A 243 -10.43 3.02 7.43
C ILE A 243 -10.52 1.89 8.45
N ASN A 244 -11.67 1.23 8.59
CA ASN A 244 -11.84 0.12 9.51
C ASN A 244 -10.95 -1.07 9.14
N VAL A 245 -10.94 -1.48 7.86
CA VAL A 245 -10.10 -2.59 7.38
C VAL A 245 -8.60 -2.26 7.54
N ALA A 246 -8.19 -1.02 7.26
CA ALA A 246 -6.79 -0.60 7.37
C ALA A 246 -6.24 -0.65 8.81
N ARG A 247 -7.13 -0.59 9.80
CA ARG A 247 -6.80 -0.61 11.25
C ARG A 247 -7.15 -1.91 11.95
N ASP A 248 -7.73 -2.87 11.24
CA ASP A 248 -8.18 -4.13 11.83
C ASP A 248 -6.98 -4.97 12.31
N PRO A 249 -6.85 -5.24 13.63
CA PRO A 249 -5.77 -6.07 14.18
C PRO A 249 -5.72 -7.46 13.55
N ALA A 250 -6.88 -8.03 13.19
CA ALA A 250 -6.96 -9.33 12.56
C ALA A 250 -6.32 -9.34 11.16
N GLN A 251 -6.33 -8.22 10.44
CA GLN A 251 -5.64 -8.09 9.14
C GLN A 251 -4.17 -7.72 9.34
N LEU A 252 -3.88 -6.75 10.21
CA LEU A 252 -2.53 -6.27 10.48
C LEU A 252 -1.60 -7.37 11.03
N SER A 253 -2.11 -8.25 11.89
CA SER A 253 -1.37 -9.40 12.44
C SER A 253 -0.91 -10.42 11.39
N ARG A 254 -1.48 -10.38 10.20
CA ARG A 254 -1.18 -11.31 9.09
C ARG A 254 -0.30 -10.70 8.00
N MET A 255 0.08 -9.44 8.16
CA MET A 255 0.99 -8.79 7.25
C MET A 255 2.40 -9.38 7.33
N TYR A 256 3.17 -9.22 6.27
CA TYR A 256 4.58 -9.62 6.27
C TYR A 256 5.36 -8.88 7.37
N HIS A 257 6.26 -9.57 8.07
CA HIS A 257 7.00 -8.97 9.19
C HIS A 257 7.79 -7.70 8.82
N GLY A 258 8.42 -7.69 7.63
CA GLY A 258 9.15 -6.52 7.12
C GLY A 258 8.27 -5.31 6.83
N TRP A 259 6.96 -5.51 6.72
CA TRP A 259 6.01 -4.41 6.59
C TRP A 259 5.83 -3.62 7.91
N ALA A 260 6.23 -4.22 9.04
CA ALA A 260 6.19 -3.61 10.37
C ALA A 260 4.81 -3.01 10.71
N ALA A 261 3.79 -3.86 10.76
CA ALA A 261 2.40 -3.44 10.98
C ALA A 261 2.13 -2.87 12.38
N PHE A 262 3.02 -3.12 13.33
CA PHE A 262 2.92 -2.67 14.72
C PHE A 262 3.45 -1.23 14.94
N VAL A 263 4.10 -0.64 13.93
CA VAL A 263 4.66 0.74 13.95
C VAL A 263 3.74 1.70 13.23
#